data_c628a3e3f59788ecc36ea42553dd39c1
#
_entry.id   c628a3e3f59788ecc36ea42553dd39c1
#
_cell.length_a   1.000
_cell.length_b   1.000
_cell.length_c   1.000
_cell.angle_alpha   90.00
_cell.angle_beta   90.00
_cell.angle_gamma   90.00
#
_symmetry.space_group_name_H-M   'P 1'
#
loop_
_entity.id
_entity.type
_entity.pdbx_description
1 polymer ?
#
loop_
_entity_poly.entity_id
_entity_poly.type
_entity_poly.pdbx_seq_one_letter_code
_entity_poly.pdbx_strand_id
1 'polypeptide(L)'
;MAKYPLLGLDLDGVILDHTEMKRALARKYGLSVSRRETSSDVFNDLIADEAKGPIQYALYDHPRRALQAPLFPGARRGLLELKRRRQPFVLISRRKNGRMARKVLVAKGLWGPFLDARNTFFVERKKDKDIMAKKLGVRLYIDDQPSVLAELASVRRRFLMDPYDAYSDDASYRRVASWREFLNALR
;
A
#
# COMPACT_ATOMS: atom_id res chain seq x y z
N MET A 1 -3.39 -28.75 -1.47
CA MET A 1 -4.04 -27.42 -1.40
C MET A 1 -3.22 -26.51 -0.49
N ALA A 2 -3.07 -25.22 -0.82
CA ALA A 2 -2.36 -24.29 0.06
C ALA A 2 -3.10 -24.18 1.40
N LYS A 3 -2.38 -24.33 2.51
CA LYS A 3 -2.93 -24.27 3.88
C LYS A 3 -3.59 -22.91 4.20
N TYR A 4 -3.16 -21.85 3.52
CA TYR A 4 -3.58 -20.47 3.77
C TYR A 4 -4.10 -19.81 2.49
N PRO A 5 -5.14 -18.95 2.59
CA PRO A 5 -5.66 -18.20 1.45
C PRO A 5 -4.62 -17.20 0.92
N LEU A 6 -4.64 -16.91 -0.38
CA LEU A 6 -3.74 -15.93 -0.99
C LEU A 6 -4.05 -14.52 -0.47
N LEU A 7 -2.98 -13.82 -0.03
CA LEU A 7 -3.01 -12.45 0.50
C LEU A 7 -2.55 -11.46 -0.56
N GLY A 8 -3.34 -10.43 -0.84
CA GLY A 8 -2.94 -9.24 -1.60
C GLY A 8 -2.37 -8.16 -0.69
N LEU A 9 -1.28 -7.55 -1.10
CA LEU A 9 -0.65 -6.42 -0.42
C LEU A 9 -0.65 -5.22 -1.36
N ASP A 10 -0.99 -4.03 -0.85
CA ASP A 10 -0.62 -2.79 -1.53
C ASP A 10 0.85 -2.42 -1.26
N LEU A 11 1.38 -1.51 -2.06
CA LEU A 11 2.76 -1.02 -1.94
C LEU A 11 2.85 0.23 -1.05
N ASP A 12 2.11 1.28 -1.42
CA ASP A 12 2.24 2.60 -0.85
C ASP A 12 1.30 2.74 0.36
N GLY A 13 1.83 3.15 1.52
CA GLY A 13 1.07 3.18 2.77
C GLY A 13 0.99 1.82 3.50
N VAL A 14 1.42 0.73 2.86
CA VAL A 14 1.49 -0.62 3.48
C VAL A 14 2.93 -1.12 3.59
N ILE A 15 3.68 -1.13 2.49
CA ILE A 15 5.09 -1.55 2.46
C ILE A 15 6.02 -0.35 2.51
N LEU A 16 5.68 0.73 1.80
CA LEU A 16 6.42 1.99 1.76
C LEU A 16 5.66 3.06 2.54
N ASP A 17 6.39 3.86 3.32
CA ASP A 17 5.85 5.00 4.06
C ASP A 17 6.15 6.30 3.32
N HIS A 18 5.11 7.08 3.03
CA HIS A 18 5.22 8.38 2.37
C HIS A 18 4.83 9.55 3.28
N THR A 19 4.58 9.31 4.56
CA THR A 19 4.07 10.29 5.51
C THR A 19 4.90 11.58 5.54
N GLU A 20 6.18 11.49 5.83
CA GLU A 20 7.02 12.68 5.97
C GLU A 20 7.28 13.35 4.61
N MET A 21 7.33 12.57 3.53
CA MET A 21 7.48 13.14 2.18
C MET A 21 6.20 13.86 1.73
N LYS A 22 5.01 13.33 2.00
CA LYS A 22 3.73 14.01 1.77
C LYS A 22 3.68 15.34 2.51
N ARG A 23 4.05 15.36 3.80
CA ARG A 23 4.11 16.57 4.62
C ARG A 23 5.09 17.62 4.05
N ALA A 24 6.28 17.19 3.66
CA ALA A 24 7.28 18.07 3.06
C ALA A 24 6.85 18.64 1.72
N LEU A 25 6.15 17.85 0.90
CA LEU A 25 5.63 18.30 -0.39
C LEU A 25 4.44 19.26 -0.22
N ALA A 26 3.49 18.97 0.68
CA ALA A 26 2.36 19.84 0.97
C ALA A 26 2.81 21.26 1.39
N ARG A 27 3.86 21.35 2.23
CA ARG A 27 4.43 22.64 2.63
C ARG A 27 4.91 23.51 1.45
N LYS A 28 5.35 22.91 0.34
CA LYS A 28 5.73 23.66 -0.87
C LYS A 28 4.56 24.35 -1.56
N TYR A 29 3.35 23.90 -1.26
CA TYR A 29 2.08 24.49 -1.73
C TYR A 29 1.36 25.25 -0.62
N GLY A 30 2.09 25.67 0.44
CA GLY A 30 1.54 26.46 1.53
C GLY A 30 0.67 25.68 2.53
N LEU A 31 0.62 24.33 2.44
CA LEU A 31 -0.22 23.51 3.30
C LEU A 31 0.58 22.87 4.45
N SER A 32 0.11 23.08 5.68
CA SER A 32 0.62 22.39 6.85
C SER A 32 -0.31 21.21 7.16
N VAL A 33 0.18 19.99 6.95
CA VAL A 33 -0.62 18.76 7.20
C VAL A 33 -0.04 17.96 8.36
N SER A 34 -0.92 17.47 9.22
CA SER A 34 -0.61 16.52 10.29
C SER A 34 -0.29 15.13 9.71
N ARG A 35 0.21 14.21 10.53
CA ARG A 35 0.40 12.81 10.10
C ARG A 35 -0.93 12.14 9.72
N ARG A 36 -2.00 12.41 10.46
CA ARG A 36 -3.34 11.90 10.17
C ARG A 36 -3.81 12.32 8.78
N GLU A 37 -3.60 13.56 8.40
CA GLU A 37 -3.97 14.11 7.10
C GLU A 37 -3.10 13.61 5.94
N THR A 38 -2.01 12.88 6.21
CA THR A 38 -1.25 12.19 5.15
C THR A 38 -1.83 10.86 4.72
N SER A 39 -2.87 10.35 5.42
CA SER A 39 -3.63 9.16 4.98
C SER A 39 -4.19 9.37 3.58
N SER A 40 -4.09 8.37 2.71
CA SER A 40 -4.07 8.62 1.27
C SER A 40 -5.34 9.25 0.70
N ASP A 41 -6.54 8.80 1.11
CA ASP A 41 -7.77 9.44 0.63
C ASP A 41 -7.92 10.86 1.22
N VAL A 42 -7.66 11.05 2.53
CA VAL A 42 -7.68 12.37 3.18
C VAL A 42 -6.71 13.34 2.53
N PHE A 43 -5.47 12.91 2.28
CA PHE A 43 -4.46 13.74 1.65
C PHE A 43 -4.87 14.17 0.23
N ASN A 44 -5.44 13.27 -0.56
CA ASN A 44 -5.91 13.58 -1.91
C ASN A 44 -7.04 14.62 -1.93
N ASP A 45 -7.89 14.64 -0.90
CA ASP A 45 -8.98 15.61 -0.79
C ASP A 45 -8.50 16.99 -0.33
N LEU A 46 -7.40 17.04 0.45
CA LEU A 46 -6.82 18.29 0.95
C LEU A 46 -5.96 19.02 -0.10
N ILE A 47 -5.36 18.28 -1.03
CA ILE A 47 -4.44 18.84 -2.02
C ILE A 47 -5.22 19.39 -3.22
N ALA A 48 -4.95 20.66 -3.59
CA ALA A 48 -5.51 21.27 -4.79
C ALA A 48 -5.13 20.50 -6.07
N ASP A 49 -6.00 20.48 -7.05
CA ASP A 49 -5.87 19.62 -8.24
C ASP A 49 -4.57 19.87 -9.02
N GLU A 50 -4.15 21.14 -9.13
CA GLU A 50 -2.91 21.54 -9.79
C GLU A 50 -1.65 20.99 -9.10
N ALA A 51 -1.70 20.72 -7.79
CA ALA A 51 -0.58 20.18 -7.02
C ALA A 51 -0.54 18.64 -7.02
N LYS A 52 -1.65 17.97 -7.31
CA LYS A 52 -1.74 16.50 -7.27
C LYS A 52 -0.74 15.83 -8.20
N GLY A 53 -0.68 16.24 -9.45
CA GLY A 53 0.24 15.69 -10.45
C GLY A 53 1.72 15.82 -10.04
N PRO A 54 2.22 17.02 -9.76
CA PRO A 54 3.58 17.25 -9.29
C PRO A 54 3.93 16.48 -8.01
N ILE A 55 2.99 16.39 -7.03
CA ILE A 55 3.21 15.64 -5.79
C ILE A 55 3.29 14.14 -6.08
N GLN A 56 2.37 13.58 -6.87
CA GLN A 56 2.41 12.17 -7.26
C GLN A 56 3.69 11.81 -8.00
N TYR A 57 4.12 12.64 -8.94
CA TYR A 57 5.41 12.46 -9.62
C TYR A 57 6.57 12.45 -8.62
N ALA A 58 6.61 13.39 -7.68
CA ALA A 58 7.67 13.47 -6.68
C ALA A 58 7.71 12.26 -5.75
N LEU A 59 6.54 11.74 -5.35
CA LEU A 59 6.42 10.59 -4.47
C LEU A 59 6.80 9.27 -5.16
N TYR A 60 6.38 9.10 -6.42
CA TYR A 60 6.33 7.79 -7.04
C TYR A 60 7.29 7.60 -8.22
N ASP A 61 7.56 8.67 -8.98
CA ASP A 61 8.23 8.57 -10.29
C ASP A 61 9.55 9.33 -10.38
N HIS A 62 9.76 10.32 -9.51
CA HIS A 62 11.01 11.08 -9.51
C HIS A 62 12.20 10.17 -9.16
N PRO A 63 13.24 10.08 -10.03
CA PRO A 63 14.28 9.05 -9.93
C PRO A 63 15.02 8.98 -8.59
N ARG A 64 15.24 10.15 -7.95
CA ARG A 64 15.93 10.21 -6.66
C ARG A 64 14.97 10.16 -5.47
N ARG A 65 13.83 10.88 -5.54
CA ARG A 65 12.91 11.01 -4.40
C ARG A 65 12.14 9.73 -4.14
N ALA A 66 11.65 9.05 -5.17
CA ALA A 66 10.94 7.79 -5.01
C ALA A 66 11.81 6.72 -4.30
N LEU A 67 13.12 6.72 -4.54
CA LEU A 67 14.05 5.81 -3.85
C LEU A 67 14.25 6.14 -2.36
N GLN A 68 13.93 7.37 -1.92
CA GLN A 68 14.08 7.77 -0.53
C GLN A 68 12.93 7.30 0.36
N ALA A 69 11.76 6.95 -0.21
CA ALA A 69 10.63 6.44 0.57
C ALA A 69 11.09 5.33 1.52
N PRO A 70 10.96 5.48 2.86
CA PRO A 70 11.34 4.43 3.79
C PRO A 70 10.37 3.25 3.72
N LEU A 71 10.79 2.12 4.27
CA LEU A 71 9.85 1.03 4.54
C LEU A 71 8.88 1.45 5.64
N PHE A 72 7.64 1.07 5.48
CA PHE A 72 6.66 1.22 6.54
C PHE A 72 7.15 0.48 7.81
N PRO A 73 6.97 1.06 9.02
CA PRO A 73 7.42 0.42 10.26
C PRO A 73 6.90 -1.01 10.39
N GLY A 74 7.83 -1.95 10.53
CA GLY A 74 7.51 -3.37 10.63
C GLY A 74 7.31 -4.12 9.31
N ALA A 75 7.25 -3.46 8.15
CA ALA A 75 6.96 -4.12 6.87
C ALA A 75 7.95 -5.24 6.52
N ARG A 76 9.26 -5.01 6.62
CA ARG A 76 10.27 -6.06 6.36
C ARG A 76 10.09 -7.26 7.29
N ARG A 77 9.90 -7.01 8.61
CA ARG A 77 9.67 -8.06 9.59
C ARG A 77 8.36 -8.80 9.31
N GLY A 78 7.33 -8.08 8.88
CA GLY A 78 6.06 -8.64 8.47
C GLY A 78 6.18 -9.58 7.27
N LEU A 79 6.88 -9.17 6.22
CA LEU A 79 7.14 -10.00 5.04
C LEU A 79 7.95 -11.26 5.39
N LEU A 80 8.96 -11.15 6.26
CA LEU A 80 9.69 -12.30 6.79
C LEU A 80 8.77 -13.27 7.53
N GLU A 81 7.89 -12.75 8.37
CA GLU A 81 6.93 -13.56 9.14
C GLU A 81 5.91 -14.25 8.24
N LEU A 82 5.40 -13.57 7.18
CA LEU A 82 4.53 -14.20 6.18
C LEU A 82 5.24 -15.39 5.50
N LYS A 83 6.51 -15.21 5.11
CA LYS A 83 7.33 -16.32 4.55
C LYS A 83 7.50 -17.46 5.55
N ARG A 84 7.84 -17.15 6.81
CA ARG A 84 8.02 -18.15 7.88
C ARG A 84 6.75 -18.98 8.09
N ARG A 85 5.58 -18.33 8.05
CA ARG A 85 4.27 -18.98 8.15
C ARG A 85 3.86 -19.72 6.87
N ARG A 86 4.63 -19.60 5.78
CA ARG A 86 4.24 -20.10 4.45
C ARG A 86 2.92 -19.49 3.97
N GLN A 87 2.61 -18.26 4.39
CA GLN A 87 1.47 -17.49 3.92
C GLN A 87 1.75 -17.01 2.48
N PRO A 88 1.01 -17.49 1.46
CA PRO A 88 1.20 -16.99 0.11
C PRO A 88 0.73 -15.54 -0.01
N PHE A 89 1.49 -14.71 -0.71
CA PHE A 89 1.13 -13.32 -0.94
C PHE A 89 1.56 -12.81 -2.31
N VAL A 90 0.84 -11.80 -2.79
CA VAL A 90 1.12 -11.05 -4.02
C VAL A 90 1.05 -9.56 -3.74
N LEU A 91 1.82 -8.78 -4.48
CA LEU A 91 1.72 -7.33 -4.51
C LEU A 91 0.80 -6.93 -5.67
N ILE A 92 -0.21 -6.09 -5.41
CA ILE A 92 -1.05 -5.47 -6.46
C ILE A 92 -1.08 -3.96 -6.18
N SER A 93 -0.36 -3.19 -6.97
CA SER A 93 -0.20 -1.74 -6.76
C SER A 93 -0.70 -0.94 -7.96
N ARG A 94 -1.23 0.28 -7.70
CA ARG A 94 -1.66 1.23 -8.73
C ARG A 94 -0.53 2.12 -9.26
N ARG A 95 0.71 1.74 -9.06
CA ARG A 95 1.84 2.49 -9.60
C ARG A 95 1.86 2.39 -11.13
N LYS A 96 1.63 3.51 -11.82
CA LYS A 96 1.67 3.59 -13.30
C LYS A 96 3.05 3.27 -13.86
N ASN A 97 4.10 3.72 -13.19
CA ASN A 97 5.48 3.44 -13.57
C ASN A 97 6.01 2.19 -12.82
N GLY A 98 5.63 1.01 -13.30
CA GLY A 98 6.09 -0.26 -12.72
C GLY A 98 7.61 -0.44 -12.74
N ARG A 99 8.31 0.17 -13.71
CA ARG A 99 9.79 0.17 -13.74
C ARG A 99 10.38 0.92 -12.53
N MET A 100 9.82 2.10 -12.21
CA MET A 100 10.28 2.86 -11.06
C MET A 100 9.93 2.16 -9.74
N ALA A 101 8.72 1.62 -9.63
CA ALA A 101 8.31 0.81 -8.49
C ALA A 101 9.27 -0.37 -8.24
N ARG A 102 9.63 -1.10 -9.30
CA ARG A 102 10.63 -2.18 -9.21
C ARG A 102 12.00 -1.67 -8.74
N LYS A 103 12.49 -0.52 -9.26
CA LYS A 103 13.75 0.08 -8.78
C LYS A 103 13.71 0.37 -7.28
N VAL A 104 12.58 0.89 -6.78
CA VAL A 104 12.38 1.11 -5.34
C VAL A 104 12.45 -0.21 -4.58
N LEU A 105 11.74 -1.24 -5.02
CA LEU A 105 11.76 -2.57 -4.38
C LEU A 105 13.16 -3.19 -4.34
N VAL A 106 13.94 -3.04 -5.43
CA VAL A 106 15.35 -3.46 -5.47
C VAL A 106 16.18 -2.68 -4.46
N ALA A 107 16.10 -1.34 -4.46
CA ALA A 107 16.85 -0.49 -3.54
C ALA A 107 16.50 -0.75 -2.06
N LYS A 108 15.27 -1.21 -1.78
CA LYS A 108 14.86 -1.62 -0.43
C LYS A 108 15.20 -3.08 -0.11
N GLY A 109 15.85 -3.82 -1.01
CA GLY A 109 16.17 -5.25 -0.81
C GLY A 109 14.93 -6.13 -0.63
N LEU A 110 13.83 -5.79 -1.32
CA LEU A 110 12.58 -6.54 -1.31
C LEU A 110 12.40 -7.38 -2.58
N TRP A 111 12.94 -6.90 -3.71
CA TRP A 111 12.91 -7.62 -4.98
C TRP A 111 13.90 -8.79 -4.96
N GLY A 112 13.43 -9.96 -5.32
CA GLY A 112 14.13 -11.24 -5.19
C GLY A 112 13.79 -11.96 -3.87
N PRO A 113 14.11 -11.40 -2.70
CA PRO A 113 13.82 -12.08 -1.44
C PRO A 113 12.33 -12.28 -1.11
N PHE A 114 11.46 -11.34 -1.51
CA PHE A 114 10.03 -11.36 -1.18
C PHE A 114 9.12 -11.20 -2.39
N LEU A 115 9.51 -10.35 -3.32
CA LEU A 115 8.74 -9.93 -4.48
C LEU A 115 9.56 -10.16 -5.76
N ASP A 116 8.90 -10.64 -6.78
CA ASP A 116 9.48 -10.86 -8.11
C ASP A 116 8.40 -10.69 -9.19
N ALA A 117 8.74 -10.97 -10.45
CA ALA A 117 7.81 -10.84 -11.57
C ALA A 117 6.59 -11.80 -11.49
N ARG A 118 6.66 -12.87 -10.68
CA ARG A 118 5.58 -13.86 -10.55
C ARG A 118 4.52 -13.44 -9.55
N ASN A 119 4.89 -12.58 -8.57
CA ASN A 119 4.00 -12.17 -7.50
C ASN A 119 3.86 -10.65 -7.35
N THR A 120 4.21 -9.87 -8.39
CA THR A 120 4.11 -8.41 -8.37
C THR A 120 3.36 -7.93 -9.63
N PHE A 121 2.25 -7.24 -9.40
CA PHE A 121 1.34 -6.78 -10.44
C PHE A 121 1.08 -5.29 -10.31
N PHE A 122 1.07 -4.59 -11.45
CA PHE A 122 0.75 -3.17 -11.53
C PHE A 122 -0.54 -3.00 -12.33
N VAL A 123 -1.44 -2.17 -11.80
CA VAL A 123 -2.76 -1.88 -12.39
C VAL A 123 -2.98 -0.36 -12.44
N GLU A 124 -3.92 0.11 -13.25
CA GLU A 124 -4.11 1.54 -13.46
C GLU A 124 -5.19 2.14 -12.55
N ARG A 125 -6.34 1.49 -12.43
CA ARG A 125 -7.53 1.99 -11.72
C ARG A 125 -7.78 1.21 -10.44
N LYS A 126 -8.54 1.79 -9.50
CA LYS A 126 -8.94 1.12 -8.24
C LYS A 126 -9.64 -0.21 -8.53
N LYS A 127 -10.63 -0.21 -9.44
CA LYS A 127 -11.37 -1.41 -9.85
C LYS A 127 -10.50 -2.50 -10.50
N ASP A 128 -9.39 -2.13 -11.12
CA ASP A 128 -8.50 -3.11 -11.74
C ASP A 128 -7.76 -3.95 -10.68
N LYS A 129 -7.65 -3.45 -9.42
CA LYS A 129 -7.17 -4.26 -8.30
C LYS A 129 -8.10 -5.44 -8.03
N ASP A 130 -9.43 -5.26 -8.07
CA ASP A 130 -10.37 -6.36 -7.88
C ASP A 130 -10.33 -7.37 -9.02
N ILE A 131 -10.25 -6.90 -10.27
CA ILE A 131 -10.10 -7.77 -11.45
C ILE A 131 -8.86 -8.65 -11.30
N MET A 132 -7.72 -8.05 -10.91
CA MET A 132 -6.48 -8.80 -10.69
C MET A 132 -6.58 -9.72 -9.48
N ALA A 133 -7.13 -9.26 -8.36
CA ALA A 133 -7.33 -10.06 -7.15
C ALA A 133 -8.20 -11.29 -7.43
N LYS A 134 -9.30 -11.12 -8.16
CA LYS A 134 -10.19 -12.21 -8.59
C LYS A 134 -9.45 -13.21 -9.49
N LYS A 135 -8.72 -12.71 -10.50
CA LYS A 135 -7.93 -13.56 -11.42
C LYS A 135 -6.90 -14.42 -10.69
N LEU A 136 -6.26 -13.87 -9.66
CA LEU A 136 -5.24 -14.56 -8.87
C LEU A 136 -5.82 -15.42 -7.74
N GLY A 137 -7.11 -15.30 -7.43
CA GLY A 137 -7.75 -15.99 -6.31
C GLY A 137 -7.40 -15.41 -4.94
N VAL A 138 -7.10 -14.09 -4.87
CA VAL A 138 -6.85 -13.39 -3.61
C VAL A 138 -8.10 -13.41 -2.73
N ARG A 139 -7.93 -13.76 -1.46
CA ARG A 139 -9.03 -13.85 -0.49
C ARG A 139 -8.88 -12.89 0.67
N LEU A 140 -7.67 -12.42 0.94
CA LEU A 140 -7.33 -11.44 1.96
C LEU A 140 -6.63 -10.28 1.26
N TYR A 141 -6.88 -9.04 1.68
CA TYR A 141 -6.19 -7.88 1.10
C TYR A 141 -5.93 -6.83 2.17
N ILE A 142 -4.79 -6.16 2.08
CA ILE A 142 -4.49 -4.97 2.89
C ILE A 142 -4.12 -3.80 2.00
N ASP A 143 -4.73 -2.64 2.30
CA ASP A 143 -4.54 -1.36 1.60
C ASP A 143 -4.60 -0.22 2.62
N ASP A 144 -4.09 0.96 2.29
CA ASP A 144 -4.20 2.17 3.11
C ASP A 144 -5.35 3.10 2.68
N GLN A 145 -6.14 2.67 1.68
CA GLN A 145 -7.23 3.47 1.11
C GLN A 145 -8.59 2.77 1.27
N PRO A 146 -9.53 3.31 2.10
CA PRO A 146 -10.90 2.82 2.15
C PRO A 146 -11.56 2.76 0.78
N SER A 147 -11.35 3.78 -0.05
CA SER A 147 -11.90 3.87 -1.40
C SER A 147 -11.39 2.78 -2.36
N VAL A 148 -10.22 2.20 -2.11
CA VAL A 148 -9.74 1.00 -2.83
C VAL A 148 -10.38 -0.25 -2.26
N LEU A 149 -10.46 -0.38 -0.93
CA LEU A 149 -11.08 -1.53 -0.28
C LEU A 149 -12.56 -1.69 -0.65
N ALA A 150 -13.27 -0.59 -0.88
CA ALA A 150 -14.66 -0.60 -1.35
C ALA A 150 -14.81 -1.26 -2.73
N GLU A 151 -13.82 -1.11 -3.62
CA GLU A 151 -13.83 -1.71 -4.96
C GLU A 151 -13.49 -3.22 -4.97
N LEU A 152 -12.94 -3.77 -3.87
CA LEU A 152 -12.47 -5.16 -3.80
C LEU A 152 -13.61 -6.15 -3.48
N ALA A 153 -14.64 -6.18 -4.30
CA ALA A 153 -15.85 -7.00 -4.08
C ALA A 153 -15.55 -8.51 -4.06
N SER A 154 -14.53 -8.98 -4.80
CA SER A 154 -14.16 -10.41 -4.86
C SER A 154 -13.35 -10.88 -3.63
N VAL A 155 -12.86 -9.94 -2.82
CA VAL A 155 -12.01 -10.24 -1.65
C VAL A 155 -12.85 -10.41 -0.39
N ARG A 156 -12.69 -11.57 0.27
CA ARG A 156 -13.53 -11.94 1.43
C ARG A 156 -13.20 -11.14 2.70
N ARG A 157 -11.90 -10.93 3.00
CA ARG A 157 -11.46 -10.19 4.19
C ARG A 157 -10.54 -9.06 3.76
N ARG A 158 -10.92 -7.86 4.14
CA ARG A 158 -10.19 -6.63 3.80
C ARG A 158 -9.66 -5.99 5.07
N PHE A 159 -8.43 -5.47 5.01
CA PHE A 159 -7.75 -4.78 6.10
C PHE A 159 -7.37 -3.39 5.66
N LEU A 160 -7.64 -2.41 6.49
CA LEU A 160 -7.20 -1.03 6.30
C LEU A 160 -5.98 -0.76 7.17
N MET A 161 -4.85 -0.41 6.56
CA MET A 161 -3.69 0.09 7.28
C MET A 161 -3.93 1.56 7.64
N ASP A 162 -4.22 1.83 8.91
CA ASP A 162 -4.55 3.16 9.41
C ASP A 162 -3.77 3.47 10.70
N PRO A 163 -2.46 3.81 10.58
CA PRO A 163 -1.60 4.05 11.73
C PRO A 163 -1.90 5.34 12.48
N TYR A 164 -2.69 6.23 11.90
CA TYR A 164 -2.94 7.57 12.43
C TYR A 164 -4.40 7.81 12.80
N ASP A 165 -5.22 6.76 12.81
CA ASP A 165 -6.64 6.84 13.14
C ASP A 165 -7.38 7.88 12.27
N ALA A 166 -7.11 7.84 10.96
CA ALA A 166 -7.63 8.83 10.01
C ALA A 166 -9.04 8.53 9.55
N TYR A 167 -9.47 7.29 9.66
CA TYR A 167 -10.75 6.81 9.12
C TYR A 167 -11.64 6.25 10.21
N SER A 168 -12.95 6.37 10.00
CA SER A 168 -13.95 5.74 10.87
C SER A 168 -13.99 4.23 10.68
N ASP A 169 -14.54 3.52 11.67
CA ASP A 169 -14.78 2.09 11.54
C ASP A 169 -15.86 1.82 10.48
N ASP A 170 -15.68 0.74 9.74
CA ASP A 170 -16.60 0.29 8.69
C ASP A 170 -16.65 -1.25 8.69
N ALA A 171 -17.85 -1.80 8.54
CA ALA A 171 -18.05 -3.24 8.54
C ALA A 171 -17.41 -3.97 7.34
N SER A 172 -17.05 -3.25 6.28
CA SER A 172 -16.46 -3.80 5.05
C SER A 172 -14.98 -4.12 5.15
N TYR A 173 -14.28 -3.61 6.18
CA TYR A 173 -12.86 -3.89 6.43
C TYR A 173 -12.54 -3.87 7.93
N ARG A 174 -11.43 -4.51 8.30
CA ARG A 174 -10.86 -4.41 9.63
C ARG A 174 -9.69 -3.43 9.64
N ARG A 175 -9.76 -2.40 10.49
CA ARG A 175 -8.63 -1.47 10.69
C ARG A 175 -7.51 -2.12 11.46
N VAL A 176 -6.28 -1.79 11.08
CA VAL A 176 -5.04 -2.18 11.76
C VAL A 176 -4.05 -1.01 11.75
N ALA A 177 -3.48 -0.70 12.89
CA ALA A 177 -2.55 0.43 13.04
C ALA A 177 -1.09 0.05 12.71
N SER A 178 -0.77 -1.23 12.53
CA SER A 178 0.59 -1.70 12.34
C SER A 178 0.68 -3.07 11.69
N TRP A 179 1.84 -3.38 11.12
CA TRP A 179 2.14 -4.73 10.64
C TRP A 179 2.00 -5.80 11.72
N ARG A 180 2.33 -5.50 12.98
CA ARG A 180 2.15 -6.44 14.09
C ARG A 180 0.68 -6.76 14.30
N GLU A 181 -0.15 -5.76 14.34
CA GLU A 181 -1.60 -5.94 14.49
C GLU A 181 -2.21 -6.67 13.30
N PHE A 182 -1.81 -6.31 12.08
CA PHE A 182 -2.22 -7.02 10.87
C PHE A 182 -1.87 -8.52 10.92
N LEU A 183 -0.63 -8.87 11.28
CA LEU A 183 -0.20 -10.27 11.39
C LEU A 183 -0.95 -11.06 12.47
N ASN A 184 -1.40 -10.39 13.53
CA ASN A 184 -2.26 -10.99 14.56
C ASN A 184 -3.68 -11.19 14.04
N ALA A 185 -4.19 -10.25 13.24
CA ALA A 185 -5.51 -10.33 12.63
C ALA A 185 -5.63 -11.39 11.51
N LEU A 186 -4.52 -11.88 10.96
CA LEU A 186 -4.49 -12.98 9.98
C LEU A 186 -4.70 -14.37 10.62
N ARG A 187 -4.57 -14.49 11.93
CA ARG A 187 -4.80 -15.75 12.69
C ARG A 187 -6.31 -16.07 12.82
#